data_bb9bd5a91a05b2ebdc96e680f338252d
#
_entry.id   bb9bd5a91a05b2ebdc96e680f338252d
#
_cell.length_a   1.000
_cell.length_b   1.000
_cell.length_c   1.000
_cell.angle_alpha   90.00
_cell.angle_beta   90.00
_cell.angle_gamma   90.00
#
_symmetry.space_group_name_H-M   'P 1'
#
loop_
_entity.id
_entity.type
_entity.pdbx_description
1 polymer ?
#
loop_
_entity_poly.entity_id
_entity_poly.type
_entity_poly.pdbx_seq_one_letter_code
_entity_poly.pdbx_strand_id
1 'polypeptide(L)'
;MAGFEKFKGNSFHSQNYKDSEGFEGKTVVIIGMGNSAADIAVEICKKANKVVLSARGGTWVMSRVYDNGYPWDTVYHTRFLNFIRNSVPWFVLKWMTEQKMNQWFNHENYGLVPQNRYLMKEPVFNDDLPSRILCGYVNVKPLVRQFTETSAIFEDGTVVENVDIVIFATGYSVAFPFLDKSVLEVEDNRVPLYKHVFPPHLEKPTLAVIGLIQPLGPIMPTSELQARWATRVFKGLSLLPSERAMMADTFKRNEKRTKWFGTSRSQSIQTDFIDYLDELAAALGSKPDLFSLLLWDPILAWAMCFGPCNPFQFRLKGPGKWTGARDAILTQRERIIKPTKTRVVSSSSNHALFSLLTAIGLLLILAAFFLFLVQD
;
A
#
# COMPACT_ATOMS: atom_id res chain seq x y z
N MET A 1 -8.06 -19.49 20.16
CA MET A 1 -7.11 -20.59 19.92
C MET A 1 -7.24 -21.58 21.04
N ALA A 2 -7.36 -22.86 20.72
CA ALA A 2 -7.55 -23.88 21.75
C ALA A 2 -6.35 -23.90 22.73
N GLY A 3 -6.65 -24.02 24.02
CA GLY A 3 -5.64 -24.15 25.09
C GLY A 3 -4.85 -22.88 25.42
N PHE A 4 -5.17 -21.74 24.79
CA PHE A 4 -4.41 -20.49 25.04
C PHE A 4 -4.58 -20.00 26.49
N GLU A 5 -5.71 -20.30 27.11
CA GLU A 5 -5.98 -20.01 28.52
C GLU A 5 -5.06 -20.75 29.50
N LYS A 6 -4.37 -21.80 29.04
CA LYS A 6 -3.39 -22.60 29.83
C LYS A 6 -1.96 -22.11 29.66
N PHE A 7 -1.72 -21.27 28.65
CA PHE A 7 -0.38 -20.79 28.31
C PHE A 7 0.19 -19.91 29.42
N LYS A 8 1.39 -20.26 29.93
CA LYS A 8 2.03 -19.59 31.07
C LYS A 8 3.05 -18.52 30.68
N GLY A 9 3.40 -18.44 29.38
CA GLY A 9 4.30 -17.42 28.87
C GLY A 9 3.63 -16.05 28.75
N ASN A 10 4.41 -15.04 28.41
CA ASN A 10 3.92 -13.68 28.15
C ASN A 10 3.18 -13.61 26.81
N SER A 11 2.13 -12.80 26.76
CA SER A 11 1.44 -12.55 25.50
C SER A 11 0.96 -11.10 25.41
N PHE A 12 1.05 -10.52 24.20
CA PHE A 12 0.54 -9.19 23.93
C PHE A 12 0.24 -8.97 22.44
N HIS A 13 -0.52 -7.94 22.15
CA HIS A 13 -0.79 -7.52 20.77
C HIS A 13 0.37 -6.67 20.23
N SER A 14 0.64 -6.76 18.91
CA SER A 14 1.71 -6.00 18.23
C SER A 14 1.65 -4.49 18.48
N GLN A 15 0.49 -3.94 18.82
CA GLN A 15 0.33 -2.54 19.24
C GLN A 15 1.17 -2.17 20.48
N ASN A 16 1.40 -3.13 21.36
CA ASN A 16 2.16 -2.94 22.59
C ASN A 16 3.66 -3.18 22.42
N TYR A 17 4.08 -3.66 21.25
CA TYR A 17 5.49 -3.79 20.91
C TYR A 17 6.12 -2.39 20.76
N LYS A 18 7.29 -2.18 21.37
CA LYS A 18 8.03 -0.92 21.28
C LYS A 18 9.43 -1.11 20.70
N ASP A 19 10.15 -2.09 21.21
CA ASP A 19 11.54 -2.39 20.85
C ASP A 19 11.87 -3.85 21.15
N SER A 20 13.09 -4.25 20.86
CA SER A 20 13.59 -5.62 21.05
C SER A 20 14.20 -5.90 22.44
N GLU A 21 14.05 -5.01 23.42
CA GLU A 21 14.52 -5.25 24.77
C GLU A 21 13.68 -6.34 25.47
N GLY A 22 14.34 -7.22 26.24
CA GLY A 22 13.69 -8.33 26.94
C GLY A 22 13.41 -9.56 26.09
N PHE A 23 13.88 -9.59 24.83
CA PHE A 23 13.77 -10.77 23.95
C PHE A 23 15.04 -11.63 23.92
N GLU A 24 16.07 -11.28 24.66
CA GLU A 24 17.34 -12.00 24.70
C GLU A 24 17.13 -13.46 25.13
N GLY A 25 17.55 -14.39 24.25
CA GLY A 25 17.46 -15.83 24.49
C GLY A 25 16.05 -16.42 24.48
N LYS A 26 15.01 -15.64 24.16
CA LYS A 26 13.60 -16.05 24.19
C LYS A 26 13.18 -16.82 22.93
N THR A 27 12.26 -17.76 23.12
CA THR A 27 11.51 -18.41 22.05
C THR A 27 10.20 -17.66 21.83
N VAL A 28 10.01 -17.08 20.66
CA VAL A 28 8.90 -16.18 20.34
C VAL A 28 8.05 -16.73 19.21
N VAL A 29 6.74 -16.78 19.41
CA VAL A 29 5.76 -17.09 18.36
C VAL A 29 4.97 -15.82 18.02
N ILE A 30 5.03 -15.39 16.76
CA ILE A 30 4.27 -14.25 16.25
C ILE A 30 3.12 -14.77 15.40
N ILE A 31 1.90 -14.43 15.77
CA ILE A 31 0.69 -14.88 15.07
C ILE A 31 0.23 -13.79 14.11
N GLY A 32 0.38 -14.08 12.82
CA GLY A 32 0.09 -13.17 11.72
C GLY A 32 1.24 -13.08 10.73
N MET A 33 0.95 -12.52 9.55
CA MET A 33 1.92 -12.35 8.47
C MET A 33 1.62 -11.05 7.70
N GLY A 34 1.44 -9.96 8.45
CA GLY A 34 1.37 -8.59 7.92
C GLY A 34 2.67 -7.83 8.15
N ASN A 35 2.70 -6.54 7.77
CA ASN A 35 3.87 -5.66 7.95
C ASN A 35 4.38 -5.68 9.40
N SER A 36 3.49 -5.51 10.38
CA SER A 36 3.88 -5.53 11.80
C SER A 36 4.54 -6.85 12.22
N ALA A 37 4.00 -7.99 11.76
CA ALA A 37 4.58 -9.29 12.09
C ALA A 37 5.99 -9.44 11.50
N ALA A 38 6.18 -9.03 10.24
CA ALA A 38 7.46 -9.12 9.55
C ALA A 38 8.51 -8.19 10.18
N ASP A 39 8.14 -6.94 10.45
CA ASP A 39 9.06 -5.95 11.04
C ASP A 39 9.50 -6.37 12.46
N ILE A 40 8.55 -6.82 13.31
CA ILE A 40 8.87 -7.33 14.65
C ILE A 40 9.77 -8.57 14.55
N ALA A 41 9.44 -9.54 13.68
CA ALA A 41 10.23 -10.75 13.53
C ALA A 41 11.68 -10.47 13.13
N VAL A 42 11.87 -9.56 12.17
CA VAL A 42 13.21 -9.15 11.70
C VAL A 42 14.00 -8.41 12.78
N GLU A 43 13.33 -7.61 13.59
CA GLU A 43 13.99 -6.87 14.65
C GLU A 43 14.42 -7.78 15.82
N ILE A 44 13.49 -8.59 16.33
CA ILE A 44 13.78 -9.43 17.51
C ILE A 44 14.67 -10.64 17.20
N CYS A 45 14.69 -11.13 15.94
CA CYS A 45 15.46 -12.32 15.58
C CYS A 45 16.98 -12.18 15.80
N LYS A 46 17.47 -10.97 16.01
CA LYS A 46 18.87 -10.70 16.34
C LYS A 46 19.21 -10.96 17.81
N LYS A 47 18.20 -10.98 18.69
CA LYS A 47 18.35 -11.15 20.13
C LYS A 47 17.69 -12.44 20.63
N ALA A 48 16.55 -12.80 20.07
CA ALA A 48 15.81 -14.00 20.42
C ALA A 48 16.56 -15.27 20.04
N ASN A 49 16.37 -16.31 20.83
CA ASN A 49 16.90 -17.65 20.52
C ASN A 49 16.17 -18.27 19.31
N LYS A 50 14.86 -18.07 19.23
CA LYS A 50 14.03 -18.61 18.15
C LYS A 50 12.84 -17.70 17.87
N VAL A 51 12.61 -17.40 16.61
CA VAL A 51 11.44 -16.63 16.16
C VAL A 51 10.64 -17.46 15.15
N VAL A 52 9.35 -17.61 15.42
CA VAL A 52 8.41 -18.35 14.57
C VAL A 52 7.28 -17.44 14.14
N LEU A 53 7.10 -17.27 12.84
CA LEU A 53 5.94 -16.61 12.23
C LEU A 53 4.86 -17.66 11.93
N SER A 54 3.70 -17.53 12.57
CA SER A 54 2.54 -18.39 12.31
C SER A 54 1.61 -17.70 11.31
N ALA A 55 1.49 -18.25 10.11
CA ALA A 55 0.73 -17.69 9.01
C ALA A 55 -0.41 -18.61 8.58
N ARG A 56 -1.66 -18.08 8.51
CA ARG A 56 -2.83 -18.80 8.00
C ARG A 56 -2.71 -19.17 6.51
N GLY A 57 -1.97 -18.42 5.77
CA GLY A 57 -1.65 -18.60 4.37
C GLY A 57 -0.50 -17.69 4.00
N GLY A 58 0.08 -17.92 2.85
CA GLY A 58 1.20 -17.11 2.37
C GLY A 58 0.83 -15.64 2.18
N THR A 59 1.83 -14.85 1.96
CA THR A 59 1.73 -13.43 1.59
C THR A 59 2.81 -13.08 0.58
N TRP A 60 2.53 -12.14 -0.29
CA TRP A 60 3.57 -11.54 -1.11
C TRP A 60 4.46 -10.67 -0.24
N VAL A 61 5.77 -10.85 -0.32
CA VAL A 61 6.76 -9.99 0.32
C VAL A 61 7.43 -9.16 -0.75
N MET A 62 7.49 -7.85 -0.54
CA MET A 62 8.09 -6.89 -1.45
C MET A 62 9.20 -6.10 -0.80
N SER A 63 10.20 -5.77 -1.58
CA SER A 63 11.22 -4.78 -1.20
C SER A 63 10.65 -3.37 -1.27
N ARG A 64 11.04 -2.52 -0.33
CA ARG A 64 10.80 -1.06 -0.40
C ARG A 64 11.64 -0.42 -1.50
N VAL A 65 12.78 -1.04 -1.80
CA VAL A 65 13.69 -0.62 -2.87
C VAL A 65 13.34 -1.38 -4.15
N TYR A 66 12.99 -0.63 -5.19
CA TYR A 66 12.62 -1.16 -6.50
C TYR A 66 13.81 -1.12 -7.47
N ASP A 67 13.57 -1.47 -8.72
CA ASP A 67 14.59 -1.49 -9.77
C ASP A 67 15.40 -0.17 -9.79
N ASN A 68 16.71 -0.28 -9.94
CA ASN A 68 17.66 0.85 -9.95
C ASN A 68 17.72 1.67 -8.64
N GLY A 69 17.27 1.11 -7.51
CA GLY A 69 17.37 1.76 -6.21
C GLY A 69 16.33 2.86 -5.95
N TYR A 70 15.30 2.97 -6.77
CA TYR A 70 14.20 3.89 -6.53
C TYR A 70 13.23 3.33 -5.49
N PRO A 71 12.53 4.18 -4.71
CA PRO A 71 11.42 3.73 -3.89
C PRO A 71 10.33 3.09 -4.76
N TRP A 72 9.74 2.00 -4.29
CA TRP A 72 8.75 1.22 -5.01
C TRP A 72 7.58 2.05 -5.56
N ASP A 73 7.01 2.91 -4.74
CA ASP A 73 5.88 3.75 -5.08
C ASP A 73 6.18 4.74 -6.23
N THR A 74 7.41 5.19 -6.34
CA THR A 74 7.82 6.15 -7.39
C THR A 74 7.89 5.52 -8.78
N VAL A 75 8.07 4.21 -8.85
CA VAL A 75 8.09 3.46 -10.11
C VAL A 75 6.71 2.89 -10.43
N TYR A 76 6.03 2.34 -9.41
CA TYR A 76 4.76 1.64 -9.60
C TYR A 76 3.55 2.58 -9.74
N HIS A 77 3.54 3.72 -9.04
CA HIS A 77 2.43 4.68 -9.07
C HIS A 77 2.63 5.77 -10.13
N THR A 78 2.68 5.36 -11.39
CA THR A 78 2.60 6.29 -12.54
C THR A 78 1.21 6.23 -13.16
N ARG A 79 0.76 7.33 -13.80
CA ARG A 79 -0.53 7.36 -14.51
C ARG A 79 -0.55 6.39 -15.67
N PHE A 80 0.57 6.21 -16.36
CA PHE A 80 0.71 5.24 -17.44
C PHE A 80 0.50 3.80 -16.95
N LEU A 81 1.17 3.38 -15.85
CA LEU A 81 0.96 2.04 -15.30
C LEU A 81 -0.45 1.86 -14.73
N ASN A 82 -1.05 2.93 -14.19
CA ASN A 82 -2.44 2.90 -13.77
C ASN A 82 -3.39 2.67 -14.95
N PHE A 83 -3.16 3.33 -16.09
CA PHE A 83 -3.91 3.10 -17.32
C PHE A 83 -3.75 1.65 -17.81
N ILE A 84 -2.52 1.13 -17.90
CA ILE A 84 -2.27 -0.28 -18.28
C ILE A 84 -3.02 -1.23 -17.35
N ARG A 85 -2.93 -1.03 -16.04
CA ARG A 85 -3.59 -1.86 -15.03
C ARG A 85 -5.10 -1.89 -15.16
N ASN A 86 -5.71 -0.77 -15.53
CA ASN A 86 -7.15 -0.65 -15.74
C ASN A 86 -7.62 -1.18 -17.14
N SER A 87 -6.71 -1.29 -18.10
CA SER A 87 -7.01 -1.71 -19.48
C SER A 87 -6.74 -3.18 -19.76
N VAL A 88 -5.79 -3.78 -19.02
CA VAL A 88 -5.37 -5.18 -19.24
C VAL A 88 -6.34 -6.14 -18.55
N PRO A 89 -6.71 -7.28 -19.19
CA PRO A 89 -7.51 -8.31 -18.55
C PRO A 89 -6.90 -8.80 -17.22
N TRP A 90 -7.76 -9.05 -16.24
CA TRP A 90 -7.34 -9.37 -14.87
C TRP A 90 -6.37 -10.56 -14.76
N PHE A 91 -6.53 -11.60 -15.60
CA PHE A 91 -5.66 -12.77 -15.56
C PHE A 91 -4.24 -12.48 -16.07
N VAL A 92 -4.10 -11.57 -17.07
CA VAL A 92 -2.80 -11.12 -17.55
C VAL A 92 -2.12 -10.25 -16.48
N LEU A 93 -2.86 -9.32 -15.89
CA LEU A 93 -2.37 -8.47 -14.81
C LEU A 93 -1.89 -9.31 -13.62
N LYS A 94 -2.66 -10.34 -13.25
CA LYS A 94 -2.30 -11.28 -12.21
C LYS A 94 -0.98 -11.99 -12.53
N TRP A 95 -0.86 -12.56 -13.72
CA TRP A 95 0.36 -13.23 -14.16
C TRP A 95 1.57 -12.28 -14.13
N MET A 96 1.44 -11.07 -14.70
CA MET A 96 2.51 -10.06 -14.66
C MET A 96 2.93 -9.71 -13.24
N THR A 97 1.96 -9.55 -12.34
CA THR A 97 2.22 -9.23 -10.93
C THR A 97 2.94 -10.38 -10.22
N GLU A 98 2.49 -11.61 -10.40
CA GLU A 98 3.13 -12.80 -9.82
C GLU A 98 4.58 -12.97 -10.32
N GLN A 99 4.82 -12.75 -11.64
CA GLN A 99 6.18 -12.77 -12.18
C GLN A 99 7.04 -11.68 -11.55
N LYS A 100 6.53 -10.46 -11.43
CA LYS A 100 7.29 -9.36 -10.83
C LYS A 100 7.57 -9.60 -9.34
N MET A 101 6.62 -10.16 -8.58
CA MET A 101 6.83 -10.49 -7.17
C MET A 101 7.92 -11.55 -6.99
N ASN A 102 7.97 -12.54 -7.87
CA ASN A 102 8.96 -13.62 -7.81
C ASN A 102 10.32 -13.25 -8.42
N GLN A 103 10.47 -12.05 -8.97
CA GLN A 103 11.73 -11.57 -9.54
C GLN A 103 12.83 -11.36 -8.49
N TRP A 104 12.43 -10.92 -7.30
CA TRP A 104 13.36 -10.72 -6.19
C TRP A 104 13.75 -12.06 -5.53
N PHE A 105 12.75 -12.90 -5.19
CA PHE A 105 12.93 -14.27 -4.73
C PHE A 105 11.68 -15.10 -5.03
N ASN A 106 11.84 -16.43 -5.19
CA ASN A 106 10.69 -17.30 -5.42
C ASN A 106 9.96 -17.59 -4.10
N HIS A 107 8.74 -17.08 -3.96
CA HIS A 107 7.92 -17.25 -2.75
C HIS A 107 7.56 -18.71 -2.44
N GLU A 108 7.52 -19.59 -3.46
CA GLU A 108 7.25 -21.01 -3.28
C GLU A 108 8.34 -21.69 -2.45
N ASN A 109 9.59 -21.35 -2.71
CA ASN A 109 10.75 -21.90 -1.97
C ASN A 109 10.74 -21.53 -0.48
N TYR A 110 9.99 -20.51 -0.11
CA TYR A 110 9.85 -20.01 1.29
C TYR A 110 8.52 -20.39 1.94
N GLY A 111 7.65 -21.13 1.24
CA GLY A 111 6.29 -21.44 1.72
C GLY A 111 5.39 -20.21 1.86
N LEU A 112 5.65 -19.14 1.09
CA LEU A 112 5.00 -17.84 1.23
C LEU A 112 3.96 -17.56 0.14
N VAL A 113 3.72 -18.48 -0.81
CA VAL A 113 2.71 -18.27 -1.87
C VAL A 113 1.33 -18.09 -1.25
N PRO A 114 0.62 -16.98 -1.52
CA PRO A 114 -0.71 -16.77 -0.99
C PRO A 114 -1.70 -17.82 -1.52
N GLN A 115 -2.43 -18.48 -0.61
CA GLN A 115 -3.48 -19.44 -1.00
C GLN A 115 -4.61 -18.76 -1.75
N ASN A 116 -5.04 -17.59 -1.28
CA ASN A 116 -6.01 -16.74 -1.96
C ASN A 116 -5.27 -15.78 -2.88
N ARG A 117 -5.22 -16.11 -4.15
CA ARG A 117 -4.52 -15.35 -5.19
C ARG A 117 -5.32 -14.12 -5.65
N TYR A 118 -5.84 -13.32 -4.72
CA TYR A 118 -6.35 -12.00 -5.08
C TYR A 118 -5.16 -11.10 -5.44
N LEU A 119 -5.26 -10.43 -6.56
CA LEU A 119 -4.21 -9.59 -7.16
C LEU A 119 -3.70 -8.50 -6.23
N MET A 120 -4.57 -8.05 -5.34
CA MET A 120 -4.38 -6.84 -4.54
C MET A 120 -4.42 -7.11 -3.03
N LYS A 121 -4.21 -8.36 -2.59
CA LYS A 121 -3.91 -8.53 -1.17
C LYS A 121 -2.66 -7.72 -0.88
N GLU A 122 -2.75 -6.85 0.11
CA GLU A 122 -1.64 -6.00 0.50
C GLU A 122 -0.38 -6.84 0.74
N PRO A 123 0.70 -6.57 -0.02
CA PRO A 123 1.96 -7.25 0.20
C PRO A 123 2.60 -6.79 1.51
N VAL A 124 3.44 -7.63 2.06
CA VAL A 124 4.30 -7.27 3.18
C VAL A 124 5.54 -6.57 2.60
N PHE A 125 5.76 -5.33 3.02
CA PHE A 125 6.95 -4.57 2.66
C PHE A 125 8.04 -4.78 3.69
N ASN A 126 8.98 -5.69 3.38
CA ASN A 126 10.11 -5.95 4.25
C ASN A 126 11.32 -6.45 3.45
N ASP A 127 12.42 -5.70 3.49
CA ASP A 127 13.62 -6.01 2.72
C ASP A 127 14.47 -7.11 3.35
N ASP A 128 14.39 -7.30 4.65
CA ASP A 128 15.23 -8.22 5.41
C ASP A 128 14.61 -9.61 5.61
N LEU A 129 13.29 -9.72 5.60
CA LEU A 129 12.57 -10.94 5.99
C LEU A 129 13.03 -12.19 5.20
N PRO A 130 13.15 -12.17 3.86
CA PRO A 130 13.62 -13.33 3.13
C PRO A 130 15.04 -13.78 3.53
N SER A 131 15.93 -12.82 3.78
CA SER A 131 17.28 -13.08 4.26
C SER A 131 17.26 -13.73 5.66
N ARG A 132 16.40 -13.29 6.57
CA ARG A 132 16.28 -13.87 7.91
C ARG A 132 15.69 -15.27 7.89
N ILE A 133 14.76 -15.54 6.98
CA ILE A 133 14.24 -16.90 6.77
C ILE A 133 15.34 -17.80 6.19
N LEU A 134 16.05 -17.35 5.16
CA LEU A 134 17.14 -18.10 4.52
C LEU A 134 18.25 -18.50 5.51
N CYS A 135 18.62 -17.58 6.40
CA CYS A 135 19.63 -17.80 7.44
C CYS A 135 19.10 -18.61 8.64
N GLY A 136 17.84 -18.97 8.69
CA GLY A 136 17.22 -19.74 9.77
C GLY A 136 16.89 -18.97 11.04
N TYR A 137 17.07 -17.64 11.05
CA TYR A 137 16.70 -16.79 12.20
C TYR A 137 15.19 -16.66 12.40
N VAL A 138 14.42 -16.73 11.31
CA VAL A 138 12.97 -16.68 11.34
C VAL A 138 12.43 -17.92 10.64
N ASN A 139 11.55 -18.65 11.34
CA ASN A 139 10.88 -19.83 10.80
C ASN A 139 9.42 -19.51 10.49
N VAL A 140 8.95 -19.84 9.30
CA VAL A 140 7.53 -19.72 8.93
C VAL A 140 6.82 -21.04 9.18
N LYS A 141 5.68 -21.00 9.87
CA LYS A 141 4.85 -22.14 10.16
C LYS A 141 3.39 -21.87 9.84
N PRO A 142 2.55 -22.92 9.61
CA PRO A 142 1.12 -22.73 9.45
C PRO A 142 0.48 -22.17 10.73
N LEU A 143 -0.87 -22.13 10.77
CA LEU A 143 -1.56 -21.65 11.97
C LEU A 143 -1.24 -22.49 13.22
N VAL A 144 -1.17 -21.81 14.35
CA VAL A 144 -1.20 -22.47 15.64
C VAL A 144 -2.59 -23.07 15.86
N ARG A 145 -2.65 -24.38 15.97
CA ARG A 145 -3.88 -25.13 16.28
C ARG A 145 -4.24 -25.08 17.75
N GLN A 146 -3.20 -25.23 18.61
CA GLN A 146 -3.39 -25.34 20.05
C GLN A 146 -2.16 -24.86 20.81
N PHE A 147 -2.37 -24.28 21.99
CA PHE A 147 -1.33 -24.02 22.98
C PHE A 147 -1.42 -25.05 24.12
N THR A 148 -0.27 -25.38 24.68
CA THR A 148 -0.12 -26.00 26.00
C THR A 148 0.34 -24.97 27.01
N GLU A 149 0.74 -25.39 28.21
CA GLU A 149 1.32 -24.47 29.21
C GLU A 149 2.59 -23.75 28.71
N THR A 150 3.41 -24.43 27.90
CA THR A 150 4.73 -23.93 27.45
C THR A 150 4.99 -24.11 25.96
N SER A 151 4.06 -24.67 25.18
CA SER A 151 4.32 -25.06 23.80
C SER A 151 3.21 -24.57 22.86
N ALA A 152 3.56 -24.38 21.58
CA ALA A 152 2.63 -24.12 20.48
C ALA A 152 2.64 -25.30 19.49
N ILE A 153 1.47 -25.85 19.20
CA ILE A 153 1.22 -26.95 18.25
C ILE A 153 0.60 -26.37 17.00
N PHE A 154 1.20 -26.63 15.85
CA PHE A 154 0.78 -26.08 14.56
C PHE A 154 -0.12 -27.07 13.80
N GLU A 155 -0.81 -26.59 12.75
CA GLU A 155 -1.71 -27.41 11.93
C GLU A 155 -1.00 -28.54 11.20
N ASP A 156 0.29 -28.38 10.87
CA ASP A 156 1.14 -29.44 10.28
C ASP A 156 1.61 -30.51 11.29
N GLY A 157 1.14 -30.43 12.54
CA GLY A 157 1.51 -31.34 13.62
C GLY A 157 2.86 -31.03 14.27
N THR A 158 3.62 -30.06 13.77
CA THR A 158 4.89 -29.66 14.41
C THR A 158 4.64 -28.93 15.72
N VAL A 159 5.59 -29.05 16.66
CA VAL A 159 5.54 -28.43 17.98
C VAL A 159 6.73 -27.50 18.16
N VAL A 160 6.50 -26.35 18.73
CA VAL A 160 7.53 -25.46 19.25
C VAL A 160 7.40 -25.45 20.78
N GLU A 161 8.40 -26.01 21.42
CA GLU A 161 8.47 -26.12 22.88
C GLU A 161 9.14 -24.88 23.50
N ASN A 162 8.91 -24.70 24.80
CA ASN A 162 9.51 -23.63 25.60
C ASN A 162 9.26 -22.24 24.99
N VAL A 163 8.01 -22.00 24.60
CA VAL A 163 7.59 -20.68 24.10
C VAL A 163 7.50 -19.71 25.29
N ASP A 164 8.31 -18.68 25.24
CA ASP A 164 8.33 -17.63 26.28
C ASP A 164 7.30 -16.54 26.00
N ILE A 165 7.16 -16.15 24.70
CA ILE A 165 6.37 -14.99 24.33
C ILE A 165 5.52 -15.31 23.10
N VAL A 166 4.24 -14.90 23.15
CA VAL A 166 3.32 -14.93 21.99
C VAL A 166 2.93 -13.50 21.63
N ILE A 167 3.17 -13.10 20.38
CA ILE A 167 2.82 -11.76 19.88
C ILE A 167 1.66 -11.91 18.88
N PHE A 168 0.52 -11.27 19.17
CA PHE A 168 -0.60 -11.23 18.26
C PHE A 168 -0.46 -10.07 17.27
N ALA A 169 -0.04 -10.36 16.04
CA ALA A 169 0.00 -9.42 14.93
C ALA A 169 -1.19 -9.64 13.98
N THR A 170 -2.37 -9.73 14.55
CA THR A 170 -3.62 -10.14 13.90
C THR A 170 -4.42 -8.98 13.30
N GLY A 171 -3.86 -7.77 13.33
CA GLY A 171 -4.47 -6.55 12.80
C GLY A 171 -5.34 -5.82 13.81
N TYR A 172 -6.11 -4.87 13.29
CA TYR A 172 -6.87 -3.90 14.09
C TYR A 172 -8.33 -3.90 13.68
N SER A 173 -9.18 -3.50 14.61
CA SER A 173 -10.58 -3.18 14.36
C SER A 173 -10.79 -1.67 14.40
N VAL A 174 -11.68 -1.17 13.54
CA VAL A 174 -12.09 0.24 13.55
C VAL A 174 -13.23 0.41 14.53
N ALA A 175 -13.12 1.40 15.42
CA ALA A 175 -14.19 1.81 16.33
C ALA A 175 -14.10 3.31 16.62
N PHE A 176 -15.24 3.93 16.86
CA PHE A 176 -15.37 5.33 17.26
C PHE A 176 -16.12 5.41 18.60
N PRO A 177 -15.50 5.00 19.73
CA PRO A 177 -16.19 4.92 21.01
C PRO A 177 -16.66 6.27 21.56
N PHE A 178 -16.19 7.36 21.02
CA PHE A 178 -16.53 8.73 21.36
C PHE A 178 -17.68 9.31 20.50
N LEU A 179 -18.16 8.57 19.49
CA LEU A 179 -19.30 8.96 18.66
C LEU A 179 -20.52 8.11 18.99
N ASP A 180 -21.70 8.74 18.99
CA ASP A 180 -22.96 7.99 19.05
C ASP A 180 -23.16 7.17 17.78
N LYS A 181 -23.74 5.97 17.91
CA LYS A 181 -24.00 5.07 16.79
C LYS A 181 -24.93 5.67 15.74
N SER A 182 -25.83 6.58 16.14
CA SER A 182 -26.69 7.31 15.20
C SER A 182 -25.88 8.26 14.28
N VAL A 183 -24.69 8.69 14.72
CA VAL A 183 -23.79 9.54 13.92
C VAL A 183 -22.91 8.70 13.00
N LEU A 184 -22.38 7.60 13.49
CA LEU A 184 -21.52 6.71 12.71
C LEU A 184 -21.52 5.30 13.30
N GLU A 185 -22.14 4.37 12.60
CA GLU A 185 -22.16 2.97 12.99
C GLU A 185 -21.08 2.20 12.23
N VAL A 186 -20.34 1.36 12.96
CA VAL A 186 -19.31 0.49 12.39
C VAL A 186 -19.76 -0.96 12.53
N GLU A 187 -20.00 -1.63 11.42
CA GLU A 187 -20.34 -3.04 11.38
C GLU A 187 -19.26 -3.85 10.67
N ASP A 188 -18.78 -4.92 11.28
CA ASP A 188 -17.75 -5.80 10.71
C ASP A 188 -16.53 -5.05 10.13
N ASN A 189 -16.07 -4.03 10.82
CA ASN A 189 -14.98 -3.16 10.37
C ASN A 189 -15.32 -2.31 9.12
N ARG A 190 -16.58 -2.24 8.73
CA ARG A 190 -17.06 -1.43 7.62
C ARG A 190 -17.62 -0.13 8.16
N VAL A 191 -17.14 0.96 7.59
CA VAL A 191 -17.59 2.30 7.94
C VAL A 191 -18.27 2.88 6.70
N PRO A 192 -19.60 3.17 6.76
CA PRO A 192 -20.36 3.65 5.60
C PRO A 192 -20.09 5.14 5.37
N LEU A 193 -18.93 5.47 4.81
CA LEU A 193 -18.52 6.84 4.51
C LEU A 193 -18.52 7.09 3.00
N TYR A 194 -19.19 8.14 2.56
CA TYR A 194 -19.07 8.63 1.20
C TYR A 194 -17.63 9.07 0.92
N LYS A 195 -17.03 8.46 -0.09
CA LYS A 195 -15.61 8.65 -0.45
C LYS A 195 -14.65 8.50 0.76
N HIS A 196 -14.97 7.61 1.70
CA HIS A 196 -14.22 7.40 2.96
C HIS A 196 -14.05 8.68 3.81
N VAL A 197 -14.91 9.67 3.65
CA VAL A 197 -14.81 10.95 4.34
C VAL A 197 -16.10 11.32 5.08
N PHE A 198 -17.26 11.34 4.41
CA PHE A 198 -18.48 11.88 4.97
C PHE A 198 -19.52 10.81 5.30
N PRO A 199 -20.11 10.80 6.50
CA PRO A 199 -21.32 10.02 6.77
C PRO A 199 -22.46 10.48 5.86
N PRO A 200 -23.07 9.61 5.02
CA PRO A 200 -24.04 10.03 4.01
C PRO A 200 -25.38 10.50 4.57
N HIS A 201 -25.76 9.99 5.75
CA HIS A 201 -27.06 10.22 6.38
C HIS A 201 -27.12 11.52 7.20
N LEU A 202 -26.00 12.22 7.41
CA LEU A 202 -26.03 13.49 8.13
C LEU A 202 -26.64 14.58 7.26
N GLU A 203 -27.76 15.14 7.70
CA GLU A 203 -28.45 16.22 7.02
C GLU A 203 -27.52 17.43 6.77
N LYS A 204 -26.68 17.74 7.76
CA LYS A 204 -25.64 18.77 7.65
C LYS A 204 -24.26 18.09 7.69
N PRO A 205 -23.39 18.36 6.73
CA PRO A 205 -22.06 17.73 6.68
C PRO A 205 -21.11 18.39 7.70
N THR A 206 -21.33 18.13 8.98
CA THR A 206 -20.56 18.72 10.10
C THR A 206 -19.45 17.79 10.59
N LEU A 207 -19.41 16.55 10.12
CA LEU A 207 -18.40 15.55 10.45
C LEU A 207 -17.70 15.06 9.19
N ALA A 208 -16.37 14.96 9.24
CA ALA A 208 -15.56 14.30 8.24
C ALA A 208 -14.52 13.41 8.93
N VAL A 209 -14.34 12.21 8.42
CA VAL A 209 -13.29 11.27 8.85
C VAL A 209 -12.13 11.39 7.87
N ILE A 210 -10.94 11.72 8.36
CA ILE A 210 -9.75 11.94 7.54
C ILE A 210 -8.72 10.85 7.84
N GLY A 211 -8.16 10.23 6.81
CA GLY A 211 -7.09 9.25 6.94
C GLY A 211 -7.56 7.82 7.28
N LEU A 212 -8.86 7.57 7.40
CA LEU A 212 -9.40 6.21 7.52
C LEU A 212 -9.46 5.55 6.15
N ILE A 213 -8.28 5.31 5.58
CA ILE A 213 -8.11 4.75 4.25
C ILE A 213 -6.77 4.04 4.14
N GLN A 214 -6.75 2.97 3.38
CA GLN A 214 -5.54 2.20 3.09
C GLN A 214 -5.34 2.12 1.57
N PRO A 215 -4.78 3.17 0.93
CA PRO A 215 -4.44 3.11 -0.47
C PRO A 215 -3.24 2.18 -0.65
N LEU A 216 -3.19 1.47 -1.77
CA LEU A 216 -1.94 0.84 -2.18
C LEU A 216 -0.97 1.95 -2.64
N GLY A 217 -0.43 2.69 -1.69
CA GLY A 217 0.37 3.89 -1.87
C GLY A 217 0.44 4.75 -0.60
N PRO A 218 1.03 5.96 -0.66
CA PRO A 218 1.22 6.79 0.52
C PRO A 218 -0.10 7.38 1.04
N ILE A 219 -0.33 7.25 2.35
CA ILE A 219 -1.56 7.71 3.03
C ILE A 219 -1.58 9.25 3.15
N MET A 220 -0.44 9.88 3.42
CA MET A 220 -0.36 11.32 3.71
C MET A 220 -0.92 12.22 2.59
N PRO A 221 -0.54 12.06 1.31
CA PRO A 221 -1.10 12.87 0.23
C PRO A 221 -2.59 12.59 0.01
N THR A 222 -3.04 11.38 0.31
CA THR A 222 -4.46 11.01 0.24
C THR A 222 -5.25 11.75 1.31
N SER A 223 -4.77 11.74 2.56
CA SER A 223 -5.40 12.44 3.68
C SER A 223 -5.38 13.96 3.49
N GLU A 224 -4.32 14.51 2.88
CA GLU A 224 -4.26 15.93 2.53
C GLU A 224 -5.41 16.31 1.57
N LEU A 225 -5.66 15.54 0.51
CA LEU A 225 -6.75 15.81 -0.42
C LEU A 225 -8.12 15.66 0.25
N GLN A 226 -8.30 14.66 1.13
CA GLN A 226 -9.50 14.52 1.94
C GLN A 226 -9.75 15.78 2.80
N ALA A 227 -8.73 16.25 3.51
CA ALA A 227 -8.81 17.43 4.36
C ALA A 227 -9.11 18.70 3.56
N ARG A 228 -8.45 18.88 2.41
CA ARG A 228 -8.70 20.01 1.49
C ARG A 228 -10.15 20.01 0.99
N TRP A 229 -10.69 18.85 0.67
CA TRP A 229 -12.09 18.74 0.23
C TRP A 229 -13.05 18.96 1.39
N ALA A 230 -12.82 18.32 2.53
CA ALA A 230 -13.68 18.45 3.71
C ALA A 230 -13.81 19.90 4.19
N THR A 231 -12.70 20.63 4.26
CA THR A 231 -12.72 22.05 4.66
C THR A 231 -13.53 22.93 3.70
N ARG A 232 -13.55 22.60 2.41
CA ARG A 232 -14.39 23.31 1.43
C ARG A 232 -15.87 22.98 1.57
N VAL A 233 -16.18 21.72 1.88
CA VAL A 233 -17.57 21.33 2.18
C VAL A 233 -18.07 22.06 3.41
N PHE A 234 -17.30 22.09 4.51
CA PHE A 234 -17.65 22.80 5.73
C PHE A 234 -17.84 24.31 5.52
N LYS A 235 -17.12 24.89 4.57
CA LYS A 235 -17.24 26.30 4.20
C LYS A 235 -18.37 26.58 3.19
N GLY A 236 -19.09 25.56 2.74
CA GLY A 236 -20.14 25.70 1.72
C GLY A 236 -19.63 25.97 0.29
N LEU A 237 -18.33 25.77 0.04
CA LEU A 237 -17.69 25.99 -1.26
C LEU A 237 -17.67 24.74 -2.15
N SER A 238 -18.10 23.60 -1.63
CA SER A 238 -18.28 22.33 -2.34
C SER A 238 -19.52 21.66 -1.78
N LEU A 239 -20.49 21.36 -2.63
CA LEU A 239 -21.73 20.70 -2.22
C LEU A 239 -21.55 19.20 -2.27
N LEU A 240 -22.09 18.48 -1.29
CA LEU A 240 -22.22 17.05 -1.33
C LEU A 240 -23.46 16.66 -2.16
N PRO A 241 -23.44 15.52 -2.84
CA PRO A 241 -24.63 14.95 -3.48
C PRO A 241 -25.71 14.62 -2.44
N SER A 242 -26.91 14.27 -2.92
CA SER A 242 -27.98 13.77 -2.04
C SER A 242 -27.54 12.49 -1.31
N GLU A 243 -28.12 12.22 -0.14
CA GLU A 243 -27.87 11.00 0.64
C GLU A 243 -27.97 9.74 -0.26
N ARG A 244 -29.04 9.63 -1.04
CA ARG A 244 -29.26 8.51 -1.97
C ARG A 244 -28.11 8.33 -2.94
N ALA A 245 -27.58 9.42 -3.51
CA ALA A 245 -26.46 9.38 -4.44
C ALA A 245 -25.16 9.00 -3.73
N MET A 246 -24.92 9.50 -2.52
CA MET A 246 -23.77 9.15 -1.70
C MET A 246 -23.77 7.68 -1.30
N MET A 247 -24.94 7.14 -0.91
CA MET A 247 -25.11 5.72 -0.58
C MET A 247 -24.89 4.83 -1.80
N ALA A 248 -25.40 5.20 -2.97
CA ALA A 248 -25.21 4.46 -4.20
C ALA A 248 -23.72 4.40 -4.62
N ASP A 249 -22.99 5.52 -4.49
CA ASP A 249 -21.54 5.56 -4.73
C ASP A 249 -20.78 4.66 -3.74
N THR A 250 -21.12 4.73 -2.46
CA THR A 250 -20.52 3.90 -1.41
C THR A 250 -20.76 2.42 -1.66
N PHE A 251 -21.96 2.02 -2.07
CA PHE A 251 -22.28 0.64 -2.43
C PHE A 251 -21.46 0.16 -3.62
N LYS A 252 -21.47 0.92 -4.72
CA LYS A 252 -20.69 0.61 -5.93
C LYS A 252 -19.20 0.49 -5.65
N ARG A 253 -18.66 1.36 -4.80
CA ARG A 253 -17.27 1.33 -4.36
C ARG A 253 -16.96 0.03 -3.57
N ASN A 254 -17.83 -0.33 -2.64
CA ASN A 254 -17.69 -1.57 -1.86
C ASN A 254 -17.76 -2.82 -2.76
N GLU A 255 -18.62 -2.83 -3.77
CA GLU A 255 -18.71 -3.91 -4.74
C GLU A 255 -17.42 -4.02 -5.56
N LYS A 256 -16.93 -2.91 -6.13
CA LYS A 256 -15.64 -2.85 -6.84
C LYS A 256 -14.50 -3.35 -5.94
N ARG A 257 -14.43 -2.84 -4.72
CA ARG A 257 -13.42 -3.23 -3.74
C ARG A 257 -13.45 -4.72 -3.44
N THR A 258 -14.62 -5.28 -3.16
CA THR A 258 -14.79 -6.71 -2.86
C THR A 258 -14.32 -7.59 -4.02
N LYS A 259 -14.59 -7.17 -5.25
CA LYS A 259 -14.12 -7.88 -6.45
C LYS A 259 -12.59 -7.89 -6.57
N TRP A 260 -11.92 -6.80 -6.21
CA TRP A 260 -10.48 -6.65 -6.37
C TRP A 260 -9.68 -7.16 -5.15
N PHE A 261 -10.14 -6.86 -3.94
CA PHE A 261 -9.41 -7.10 -2.70
C PHE A 261 -10.01 -8.25 -1.85
N GLY A 262 -11.23 -8.71 -2.17
CA GLY A 262 -11.92 -9.75 -1.42
C GLY A 262 -12.77 -9.20 -0.26
N THR A 263 -13.25 -10.12 0.58
CA THR A 263 -14.22 -9.83 1.67
C THR A 263 -13.58 -9.72 3.05
N SER A 264 -12.25 -9.75 3.17
CA SER A 264 -11.58 -9.69 4.47
C SER A 264 -11.88 -8.39 5.21
N ARG A 265 -12.13 -8.49 6.51
CA ARG A 265 -12.38 -7.32 7.40
C ARG A 265 -11.23 -6.30 7.38
N SER A 266 -9.99 -6.76 7.27
CA SER A 266 -8.80 -5.88 7.19
C SER A 266 -8.72 -5.07 5.90
N GLN A 267 -9.51 -5.42 4.89
CA GLN A 267 -9.48 -4.78 3.58
C GLN A 267 -10.64 -3.79 3.36
N SER A 268 -11.43 -3.52 4.40
CA SER A 268 -12.63 -2.67 4.29
C SER A 268 -12.36 -1.22 3.86
N ILE A 269 -11.15 -0.71 4.15
CA ILE A 269 -10.70 0.66 3.87
C ILE A 269 -9.71 0.73 2.70
N GLN A 270 -9.46 -0.37 1.99
CA GLN A 270 -8.55 -0.39 0.84
C GLN A 270 -9.15 0.30 -0.39
N THR A 271 -8.28 1.00 -1.13
CA THR A 271 -8.66 1.70 -2.36
C THR A 271 -7.49 1.81 -3.33
N ASP A 272 -7.80 2.05 -4.62
CA ASP A 272 -6.80 2.41 -5.62
C ASP A 272 -6.21 3.79 -5.33
N PHE A 273 -4.90 3.94 -5.46
CA PHE A 273 -4.23 5.19 -5.10
C PHE A 273 -4.54 6.32 -6.08
N ILE A 274 -4.19 6.18 -7.36
CA ILE A 274 -4.29 7.28 -8.35
C ILE A 274 -5.74 7.62 -8.66
N ASP A 275 -6.59 6.61 -8.87
CA ASP A 275 -8.01 6.82 -9.21
C ASP A 275 -8.73 7.55 -8.07
N TYR A 276 -8.43 7.19 -6.82
CA TYR A 276 -9.03 7.84 -5.67
C TYR A 276 -8.54 9.29 -5.49
N LEU A 277 -7.23 9.55 -5.68
CA LEU A 277 -6.70 10.92 -5.66
C LEU A 277 -7.35 11.78 -6.74
N ASP A 278 -7.51 11.25 -7.95
CA ASP A 278 -8.14 11.95 -9.06
C ASP A 278 -9.62 12.24 -8.80
N GLU A 279 -10.31 11.32 -8.12
CA GLU A 279 -11.71 11.49 -7.72
C GLU A 279 -11.88 12.62 -6.69
N LEU A 280 -11.04 12.64 -5.64
CA LEU A 280 -11.03 13.72 -4.66
C LEU A 280 -10.63 15.05 -5.30
N ALA A 281 -9.61 15.03 -6.15
CA ALA A 281 -9.15 16.21 -6.87
C ALA A 281 -10.21 16.76 -7.82
N ALA A 282 -11.03 15.92 -8.44
CA ALA A 282 -12.16 16.34 -9.25
C ALA A 282 -13.22 17.05 -8.39
N ALA A 283 -13.59 16.49 -7.22
CA ALA A 283 -14.51 17.10 -6.28
C ALA A 283 -13.98 18.45 -5.72
N LEU A 284 -12.66 18.58 -5.60
CA LEU A 284 -11.97 19.78 -5.17
C LEU A 284 -11.79 20.83 -6.30
N GLY A 285 -11.90 20.43 -7.58
CA GLY A 285 -11.57 21.28 -8.73
C GLY A 285 -10.08 21.40 -9.02
N SER A 286 -9.26 20.48 -8.50
CA SER A 286 -7.78 20.49 -8.64
C SER A 286 -7.24 19.33 -9.48
N LYS A 287 -8.11 18.49 -10.07
CA LYS A 287 -7.68 17.39 -10.95
C LYS A 287 -6.94 17.94 -12.16
N PRO A 288 -5.71 17.48 -12.45
CA PRO A 288 -4.98 17.92 -13.63
C PRO A 288 -5.70 17.46 -14.91
N ASP A 289 -5.62 18.29 -15.94
CA ASP A 289 -6.12 17.99 -17.27
C ASP A 289 -4.93 17.61 -18.16
N LEU A 290 -4.69 16.31 -18.31
CA LEU A 290 -3.56 15.80 -19.08
C LEU A 290 -3.68 16.11 -20.58
N PHE A 291 -4.90 16.14 -21.12
CA PHE A 291 -5.09 16.45 -22.54
C PHE A 291 -4.72 17.91 -22.84
N SER A 292 -5.20 18.82 -22.01
CA SER A 292 -4.81 20.23 -22.12
C SER A 292 -3.31 20.41 -21.93
N LEU A 293 -2.69 19.72 -20.96
CA LEU A 293 -1.25 19.79 -20.74
C LEU A 293 -0.45 19.23 -21.91
N LEU A 294 -0.92 18.18 -22.58
CA LEU A 294 -0.25 17.64 -23.75
C LEU A 294 -0.14 18.66 -24.88
N LEU A 295 -1.11 19.54 -25.00
CA LEU A 295 -1.12 20.60 -26.02
C LEU A 295 -0.28 21.83 -25.63
N TRP A 296 -0.31 22.23 -24.35
CA TRP A 296 0.28 23.49 -23.90
C TRP A 296 1.61 23.34 -23.16
N ASP A 297 1.86 22.18 -22.55
CA ASP A 297 3.12 21.87 -21.82
C ASP A 297 3.41 20.36 -21.95
N PRO A 298 3.83 19.88 -23.13
CA PRO A 298 4.05 18.45 -23.37
C PRO A 298 5.13 17.84 -22.46
N ILE A 299 6.11 18.63 -22.04
CA ILE A 299 7.17 18.17 -21.11
C ILE A 299 6.56 17.85 -19.75
N LEU A 300 5.69 18.71 -19.24
CA LEU A 300 4.99 18.48 -17.99
C LEU A 300 4.02 17.29 -18.11
N ALA A 301 3.27 17.20 -19.22
CA ALA A 301 2.37 16.09 -19.49
C ALA A 301 3.12 14.75 -19.49
N TRP A 302 4.27 14.68 -20.13
CA TRP A 302 5.13 13.50 -20.13
C TRP A 302 5.61 13.15 -18.71
N ALA A 303 6.14 14.14 -17.98
CA ALA A 303 6.60 13.93 -16.61
C ALA A 303 5.49 13.46 -15.65
N MET A 304 4.24 13.89 -15.88
CA MET A 304 3.07 13.46 -15.10
C MET A 304 2.57 12.07 -15.48
N CYS A 305 2.66 11.72 -16.77
CA CYS A 305 2.19 10.42 -17.27
C CYS A 305 3.12 9.29 -16.85
N PHE A 306 4.43 9.46 -17.07
CA PHE A 306 5.46 8.44 -16.89
C PHE A 306 6.27 8.59 -15.60
N GLY A 307 6.16 9.72 -14.92
CA GLY A 307 6.75 9.94 -13.60
C GLY A 307 5.79 9.56 -12.47
N PRO A 308 6.30 9.55 -11.22
CA PRO A 308 5.49 9.22 -10.05
C PRO A 308 4.33 10.20 -9.86
N CYS A 309 3.16 9.65 -9.54
CA CYS A 309 1.98 10.45 -9.18
C CYS A 309 2.16 11.01 -7.77
N ASN A 310 2.65 12.23 -7.68
CA ASN A 310 2.93 12.92 -6.43
C ASN A 310 1.89 14.03 -6.12
N PRO A 311 1.87 14.56 -4.89
CA PRO A 311 0.91 15.58 -4.46
C PRO A 311 0.96 16.89 -5.29
N PHE A 312 2.11 17.20 -5.89
CA PHE A 312 2.29 18.45 -6.66
C PHE A 312 1.39 18.49 -7.91
N GLN A 313 1.02 17.31 -8.46
CA GLN A 313 0.11 17.22 -9.59
C GLN A 313 -1.26 17.84 -9.27
N PHE A 314 -1.71 17.77 -8.00
CA PHE A 314 -2.98 18.31 -7.51
C PHE A 314 -2.85 19.76 -7.00
N ARG A 315 -1.72 20.40 -7.29
CA ARG A 315 -1.39 21.79 -6.99
C ARG A 315 -1.14 22.64 -8.25
N LEU A 316 -1.34 22.08 -9.44
CA LEU A 316 -1.19 22.80 -10.70
C LEU A 316 -2.33 23.78 -10.95
N LYS A 317 -3.54 23.46 -10.50
CA LYS A 317 -4.74 24.29 -10.67
C LYS A 317 -5.69 24.17 -9.48
N GLY A 318 -6.74 25.00 -9.51
CA GLY A 318 -7.81 24.97 -8.51
C GLY A 318 -7.41 25.52 -7.15
N PRO A 319 -8.22 25.25 -6.12
CA PRO A 319 -7.95 25.70 -4.77
C PRO A 319 -6.64 25.15 -4.23
N GLY A 320 -5.79 26.01 -3.69
CA GLY A 320 -4.45 25.64 -3.22
C GLY A 320 -3.44 25.43 -4.33
N LYS A 321 -3.65 26.03 -5.51
CA LYS A 321 -2.66 26.12 -6.57
C LYS A 321 -1.34 26.69 -6.01
N TRP A 322 -0.23 26.11 -6.46
CA TRP A 322 1.12 26.53 -6.09
C TRP A 322 1.97 26.73 -7.33
N THR A 323 2.61 27.89 -7.44
CA THR A 323 3.42 28.27 -8.61
C THR A 323 4.62 27.38 -8.83
N GLY A 324 5.21 26.82 -7.75
CA GLY A 324 6.33 25.89 -7.81
C GLY A 324 5.96 24.44 -8.18
N ALA A 325 4.66 24.13 -8.36
CA ALA A 325 4.21 22.76 -8.60
C ALA A 325 4.80 22.15 -9.88
N ARG A 326 4.86 22.94 -10.96
CA ARG A 326 5.45 22.52 -12.24
C ARG A 326 6.91 22.09 -12.07
N ASP A 327 7.71 22.97 -11.49
CA ASP A 327 9.12 22.70 -11.26
C ASP A 327 9.36 21.51 -10.33
N ALA A 328 8.56 21.39 -9.28
CA ALA A 328 8.61 20.25 -8.37
C ALA A 328 8.29 18.91 -9.06
N ILE A 329 7.38 18.89 -10.04
CA ILE A 329 7.08 17.70 -10.84
C ILE A 329 8.25 17.38 -11.78
N LEU A 330 8.80 18.36 -12.47
CA LEU A 330 9.90 18.13 -13.41
C LEU A 330 11.19 17.65 -12.73
N THR A 331 11.44 18.11 -11.50
CA THR A 331 12.63 17.75 -10.72
C THR A 331 12.39 16.61 -9.72
N GLN A 332 11.20 15.95 -9.76
CA GLN A 332 10.80 14.98 -8.74
C GLN A 332 11.78 13.81 -8.58
N ARG A 333 12.31 13.24 -9.65
CA ARG A 333 13.27 12.12 -9.60
C ARG A 333 14.57 12.53 -8.88
N GLU A 334 15.08 13.72 -9.19
CA GLU A 334 16.25 14.25 -8.50
C GLU A 334 15.98 14.47 -7.02
N ARG A 335 14.84 15.06 -6.67
CA ARG A 335 14.42 15.30 -5.27
C ARG A 335 14.31 14.02 -4.47
N ILE A 336 13.81 12.92 -5.07
CA ILE A 336 13.66 11.60 -4.43
C ILE A 336 15.04 11.00 -4.12
N ILE A 337 15.99 11.10 -5.05
CA ILE A 337 17.32 10.47 -4.90
C ILE A 337 18.32 11.37 -4.16
N LYS A 338 18.12 12.68 -4.15
CA LYS A 338 19.05 13.62 -3.49
C LYS A 338 19.39 13.23 -2.03
N PRO A 339 18.42 12.85 -1.16
CA PRO A 339 18.73 12.46 0.22
C PRO A 339 19.61 11.21 0.35
N THR A 340 19.66 10.34 -0.67
CA THR A 340 20.49 9.13 -0.63
C THR A 340 21.94 9.40 -0.99
N LYS A 341 22.24 10.55 -1.61
CA LYS A 341 23.59 10.96 -2.02
C LYS A 341 24.33 11.62 -0.86
N THR A 342 24.61 10.86 0.19
CA THR A 342 25.33 11.36 1.38
C THR A 342 26.84 11.44 1.21
N ARG A 343 27.40 10.71 0.22
CA ARG A 343 28.81 10.76 -0.15
C ARG A 343 28.99 11.61 -1.42
N VAL A 344 29.84 12.60 -1.38
CA VAL A 344 30.24 13.39 -2.56
C VAL A 344 31.24 12.56 -3.38
N VAL A 345 30.86 12.20 -4.59
CA VAL A 345 31.73 11.52 -5.56
C VAL A 345 31.86 12.43 -6.77
N SER A 346 33.07 12.70 -7.21
CA SER A 346 33.30 13.36 -8.49
C SER A 346 32.78 12.44 -9.61
N SER A 347 31.67 12.80 -10.24
CA SER A 347 31.11 12.03 -11.35
C SER A 347 31.90 12.26 -12.63
N SER A 348 32.52 11.25 -13.20
CA SER A 348 32.85 11.24 -14.62
C SER A 348 31.53 11.03 -15.39
N SER A 349 31.07 12.08 -16.06
CA SER A 349 29.75 12.08 -16.72
C SER A 349 29.80 11.40 -18.08
N ASN A 350 29.53 10.10 -18.13
CA ASN A 350 29.19 9.42 -19.38
C ASN A 350 27.68 9.15 -19.56
N HIS A 351 26.85 9.68 -18.65
CA HIS A 351 25.39 9.43 -18.68
C HIS A 351 24.65 10.15 -19.83
N ALA A 352 25.18 11.26 -20.34
CA ALA A 352 24.52 12.02 -21.39
C ALA A 352 24.43 11.25 -22.73
N LEU A 353 25.48 10.52 -23.08
CA LEU A 353 25.53 9.75 -24.34
C LEU A 353 24.55 8.55 -24.27
N PHE A 354 24.49 7.87 -23.13
CA PHE A 354 23.58 6.71 -22.94
C PHE A 354 22.11 7.15 -22.93
N SER A 355 21.79 8.30 -22.34
CA SER A 355 20.43 8.86 -22.36
C SER A 355 20.02 9.30 -23.76
N LEU A 356 20.93 9.81 -24.56
CA LEU A 356 20.67 10.18 -25.95
C LEU A 356 20.41 8.97 -26.83
N LEU A 357 21.20 7.91 -26.69
CA LEU A 357 21.01 6.65 -27.43
C LEU A 357 19.71 5.93 -27.09
N THR A 358 19.30 5.93 -25.82
CA THR A 358 18.01 5.37 -25.39
C THR A 358 16.83 6.21 -25.90
N ALA A 359 16.94 7.53 -25.93
CA ALA A 359 15.91 8.42 -26.49
C ALA A 359 15.74 8.21 -28.01
N ILE A 360 16.85 8.09 -28.73
CA ILE A 360 16.83 7.80 -30.19
C ILE A 360 16.24 6.41 -30.45
N GLY A 361 16.59 5.39 -29.68
CA GLY A 361 16.02 4.04 -29.79
C GLY A 361 14.51 4.03 -29.58
N LEU A 362 14.00 4.74 -28.57
CA LEU A 362 12.57 4.88 -28.31
C LEU A 362 11.84 5.63 -29.45
N LEU A 363 12.44 6.67 -30.00
CA LEU A 363 11.88 7.38 -31.14
C LEU A 363 11.79 6.50 -32.39
N LEU A 364 12.79 5.69 -32.64
CA LEU A 364 12.80 4.73 -33.77
C LEU A 364 11.73 3.64 -33.61
N ILE A 365 11.53 3.13 -32.40
CA ILE A 365 10.47 2.15 -32.08
C ILE A 365 9.09 2.79 -32.26
N LEU A 366 8.88 4.02 -31.81
CA LEU A 366 7.63 4.75 -32.00
C LEU A 366 7.37 5.06 -33.48
N ALA A 367 8.39 5.43 -34.24
CA ALA A 367 8.28 5.67 -35.68
C ALA A 367 7.96 4.38 -36.45
N ALA A 368 8.61 3.26 -36.11
CA ALA A 368 8.32 1.95 -36.70
C ALA A 368 6.87 1.49 -36.37
N PHE A 369 6.43 1.70 -35.14
CA PHE A 369 5.06 1.40 -34.72
C PHE A 369 4.03 2.27 -35.46
N PHE A 370 4.31 3.55 -35.64
CA PHE A 370 3.45 4.47 -36.42
C PHE A 370 3.38 4.07 -37.91
N LEU A 371 4.52 3.72 -38.51
CA LEU A 371 4.57 3.23 -39.89
C LEU A 371 3.81 1.92 -40.07
N PHE A 372 3.87 1.02 -39.09
CA PHE A 372 3.09 -0.23 -39.10
C PHE A 372 1.57 0.05 -39.05
N LEU A 373 1.12 1.04 -38.25
CA LEU A 373 -0.31 1.42 -38.16
C LEU A 373 -0.83 2.18 -39.39
N VAL A 374 0.05 2.75 -40.21
CA VAL A 374 -0.34 3.50 -41.44
C VAL A 374 -0.30 2.60 -42.68
N GLN A 375 0.24 1.39 -42.62
CA GLN A 375 0.29 0.43 -43.71
C GLN A 375 -0.91 -0.54 -43.72
N ASP A 376 -1.75 -0.54 -42.67
CA ASP A 376 -3.06 -1.18 -42.61
C ASP A 376 -4.17 -0.12 -42.84
#